data_ab461378ae7edf5b16db793a8bd8f83b
#
_entry.id   ab461378ae7edf5b16db793a8bd8f83b
#
_cell.length_a   1.000
_cell.length_b   1.000
_cell.length_c   1.000
_cell.angle_alpha   90.00
_cell.angle_beta   90.00
_cell.angle_gamma   90.00
#
_symmetry.space_group_name_H-M   'P 1'
#
loop_
_entity.id
_entity.type
_entity.pdbx_description
1 polymer ?
#
loop_
_entity_poly.entity_id
_entity_poly.type
_entity_poly.pdbx_seq_one_letter_code
_entity_poly.pdbx_strand_id
1 'polypeptide(L)'
;MGVRPLNLSQQFAGAKLRAKRIFFRHAPKPVVRKARQLVTARNSRKRLAAQHSGFQALDSVAGLRTPATPPSFDLKVGCILDEFSFLAWGPEFNLVPLDPGQTSEAELQGLDFLLVESAWAGNSGAWRYQLTGSNAPSADLRDLIATCNSLGIPTVFWNKEDPPHFDDFLETAALFDVVA
;
A
#
# COMPACT_ATOMS: atom_id res chain seq x y z
N MET A 1 28.56 12.71 -47.02
CA MET A 1 27.99 12.06 -45.79
C MET A 1 27.12 13.10 -45.08
N GLY A 2 25.80 13.02 -45.23
CA GLY A 2 24.86 13.96 -44.63
C GLY A 2 24.48 13.53 -43.22
N VAL A 3 24.79 14.37 -42.26
CA VAL A 3 24.34 14.22 -40.87
C VAL A 3 22.85 14.53 -40.85
N ARG A 4 21.99 13.55 -40.53
CA ARG A 4 20.57 13.79 -40.38
C ARG A 4 20.34 14.71 -39.15
N PRO A 5 19.58 15.78 -39.26
CA PRO A 5 19.23 16.58 -38.08
C PRO A 5 18.42 15.78 -37.09
N LEU A 6 18.82 15.85 -35.83
CA LEU A 6 18.07 15.26 -34.73
C LEU A 6 16.66 15.86 -34.68
N ASN A 7 15.63 15.02 -34.45
CA ASN A 7 14.27 15.56 -34.36
C ASN A 7 14.11 16.36 -33.03
N LEU A 8 13.11 17.23 -32.97
CA LEU A 8 12.85 18.12 -31.84
C LEU A 8 12.80 17.39 -30.49
N SER A 9 12.24 16.20 -30.44
CA SER A 9 12.16 15.40 -29.18
C SER A 9 13.54 14.96 -28.68
N GLN A 10 14.48 14.66 -29.59
CA GLN A 10 15.86 14.29 -29.23
C GLN A 10 16.66 15.51 -28.77
N GLN A 11 16.42 16.70 -29.38
CA GLN A 11 17.04 17.94 -28.93
C GLN A 11 16.56 18.36 -27.54
N PHE A 12 15.25 18.23 -27.22
CA PHE A 12 14.71 18.51 -25.89
C PHE A 12 15.20 17.50 -24.83
N ALA A 13 15.38 16.24 -25.19
CA ALA A 13 15.94 15.23 -24.28
C ALA A 13 17.40 15.56 -23.92
N GLY A 14 18.20 15.98 -24.90
CA GLY A 14 19.59 16.41 -24.68
C GLY A 14 19.71 17.66 -23.81
N ALA A 15 18.85 18.66 -24.02
CA ALA A 15 18.81 19.88 -23.22
C ALA A 15 18.42 19.59 -21.75
N LYS A 16 17.42 18.72 -21.50
CA LYS A 16 17.03 18.28 -20.15
C LYS A 16 18.16 17.53 -19.43
N LEU A 17 18.94 16.72 -20.16
CA LEU A 17 20.07 15.99 -19.57
C LEU A 17 21.22 16.93 -19.17
N ARG A 18 21.50 17.95 -19.98
CA ARG A 18 22.51 18.98 -19.70
C ARG A 18 22.11 19.84 -18.50
N ALA A 19 20.86 20.30 -18.43
CA ALA A 19 20.33 21.06 -17.31
C ALA A 19 20.40 20.27 -16.00
N LYS A 20 20.10 18.98 -16.03
CA LYS A 20 20.24 18.08 -14.88
C LYS A 20 21.69 17.96 -14.39
N ARG A 21 22.66 17.81 -15.32
CA ARG A 21 24.09 17.74 -14.97
C ARG A 21 24.59 19.02 -14.33
N ILE A 22 24.19 20.19 -14.82
CA ILE A 22 24.57 21.50 -14.28
C ILE A 22 23.98 21.67 -12.87
N PHE A 23 22.69 21.35 -12.67
CA PHE A 23 22.04 21.43 -11.37
C PHE A 23 22.74 20.58 -10.31
N PHE A 24 23.03 19.30 -10.60
CA PHE A 24 23.68 18.41 -9.63
C PHE A 24 25.14 18.76 -9.34
N ARG A 25 25.79 19.53 -10.20
CA ARG A 25 27.19 19.97 -10.04
C ARG A 25 27.33 21.20 -9.15
N HIS A 26 26.35 22.10 -9.13
CA HIS A 26 26.43 23.40 -8.48
C HIS A 26 25.43 23.62 -7.35
N ALA A 27 24.45 22.73 -7.18
CA ALA A 27 23.49 22.88 -6.09
C ALA A 27 24.08 22.47 -4.73
N PRO A 28 23.67 23.12 -3.63
CA PRO A 28 24.09 22.73 -2.27
C PRO A 28 23.77 21.27 -1.96
N LYS A 29 24.68 20.61 -1.21
CA LYS A 29 24.54 19.17 -0.84
C LYS A 29 23.15 18.77 -0.31
N PRO A 30 22.50 19.52 0.60
CA PRO A 30 21.17 19.17 1.09
C PRO A 30 20.10 19.21 0.00
N VAL A 31 20.20 20.17 -0.95
CA VAL A 31 19.27 20.29 -2.08
C VAL A 31 19.42 19.10 -3.02
N VAL A 32 20.66 18.71 -3.30
CA VAL A 32 20.98 17.53 -4.13
C VAL A 32 20.45 16.25 -3.48
N ARG A 33 20.60 16.10 -2.14
CA ARG A 33 20.08 14.95 -1.40
C ARG A 33 18.56 14.86 -1.49
N LYS A 34 17.85 15.97 -1.26
CA LYS A 34 16.39 16.03 -1.35
C LYS A 34 15.90 15.77 -2.79
N ALA A 35 16.56 16.32 -3.80
CA ALA A 35 16.25 16.08 -5.20
C ALA A 35 16.47 14.62 -5.61
N ARG A 36 17.54 13.96 -5.12
CA ARG A 36 17.78 12.53 -5.36
C ARG A 36 16.72 11.66 -4.71
N GLN A 37 16.32 11.94 -3.46
CA GLN A 37 15.24 11.24 -2.78
C GLN A 37 13.92 11.34 -3.55
N LEU A 38 13.54 12.51 -4.01
CA LEU A 38 12.33 12.72 -4.82
C LEU A 38 12.37 11.97 -6.16
N VAL A 39 13.52 11.95 -6.83
CA VAL A 39 13.70 11.20 -8.08
C VAL A 39 13.62 9.70 -7.83
N THR A 40 14.23 9.21 -6.75
CA THR A 40 14.19 7.78 -6.38
C THR A 40 12.76 7.37 -6.04
N ALA A 41 12.05 8.13 -5.22
CA ALA A 41 10.65 7.90 -4.88
C ALA A 41 9.74 7.90 -6.13
N ARG A 42 9.95 8.85 -7.05
CA ARG A 42 9.19 8.90 -8.31
C ARG A 42 9.48 7.71 -9.24
N ASN A 43 10.75 7.26 -9.29
CA ASN A 43 11.13 6.11 -10.10
C ASN A 43 10.62 4.80 -9.50
N SER A 44 10.62 4.67 -8.17
CA SER A 44 10.02 3.53 -7.47
C SER A 44 8.52 3.47 -7.73
N ARG A 45 7.79 4.60 -7.64
CA ARG A 45 6.36 4.69 -8.00
C ARG A 45 6.10 4.28 -9.44
N LYS A 46 6.96 4.68 -10.39
CA LYS A 46 6.82 4.29 -11.81
C LYS A 46 7.12 2.80 -12.04
N ARG A 47 8.11 2.23 -11.35
CA ARG A 47 8.42 0.79 -11.43
C ARG A 47 7.29 -0.05 -10.86
N LEU A 48 6.75 0.35 -9.71
CA LEU A 48 5.60 -0.31 -9.09
C LEU A 48 4.34 -0.20 -9.96
N ALA A 49 4.05 0.97 -10.55
CA ALA A 49 2.94 1.12 -11.50
C ALA A 49 3.13 0.25 -12.76
N ALA A 50 4.36 0.10 -13.25
CA ALA A 50 4.67 -0.77 -14.39
C ALA A 50 4.58 -2.27 -14.04
N GLN A 51 4.95 -2.66 -12.82
CA GLN A 51 4.77 -4.02 -12.33
C GLN A 51 3.28 -4.36 -12.13
N HIS A 52 2.46 -3.39 -11.71
CA HIS A 52 1.02 -3.59 -11.52
C HIS A 52 0.23 -3.58 -12.86
N SER A 53 0.75 -2.95 -13.92
CA SER A 53 0.11 -3.05 -15.25
C SER A 53 0.20 -4.47 -15.86
N GLY A 54 1.13 -5.30 -15.37
CA GLY A 54 1.19 -6.73 -15.72
C GLY A 54 0.18 -7.60 -14.95
N PHE A 55 -0.41 -7.06 -13.88
CA PHE A 55 -1.41 -7.76 -13.05
C PHE A 55 -2.87 -7.51 -13.48
N GLN A 56 -3.11 -6.74 -14.53
CA GLN A 56 -4.46 -6.55 -15.09
C GLN A 56 -5.10 -7.84 -15.63
N ALA A 57 -4.36 -8.95 -15.68
CA ALA A 57 -4.91 -10.26 -16.02
C ALA A 57 -5.68 -10.93 -14.86
N LEU A 58 -5.69 -10.36 -13.67
CA LEU A 58 -6.38 -10.86 -12.48
C LEU A 58 -7.69 -10.13 -12.15
N ASP A 59 -8.15 -9.21 -13.00
CA ASP A 59 -9.53 -8.67 -12.92
C ASP A 59 -10.62 -9.76 -13.04
N SER A 60 -10.22 -10.99 -13.38
CA SER A 60 -11.10 -12.16 -13.33
C SER A 60 -11.25 -12.76 -11.93
N VAL A 61 -10.44 -12.32 -10.94
CA VAL A 61 -10.54 -12.80 -9.55
C VAL A 61 -11.71 -12.16 -8.80
N ALA A 62 -12.26 -11.04 -9.30
CA ALA A 62 -13.55 -10.50 -8.85
C ALA A 62 -14.73 -11.50 -8.99
N GLY A 63 -14.49 -12.65 -9.60
CA GLY A 63 -15.41 -13.78 -9.72
C GLY A 63 -15.04 -14.99 -8.87
N LEU A 64 -13.96 -14.95 -8.09
CA LEU A 64 -13.72 -15.98 -7.08
C LEU A 64 -14.75 -15.79 -5.96
N ARG A 65 -15.86 -16.49 -6.15
CA ARG A 65 -16.92 -16.61 -5.17
C ARG A 65 -16.31 -17.07 -3.86
N THR A 66 -16.71 -16.41 -2.78
CA THR A 66 -16.66 -17.01 -1.43
C THR A 66 -16.96 -18.50 -1.56
N PRO A 67 -16.16 -19.38 -0.97
CA PRO A 67 -16.40 -20.81 -1.03
C PRO A 67 -17.83 -21.08 -0.58
N ALA A 68 -18.51 -21.98 -1.26
CA ALA A 68 -19.89 -22.38 -0.94
C ALA A 68 -20.02 -23.10 0.43
N THR A 69 -18.92 -23.22 1.15
CA THR A 69 -18.81 -23.78 2.49
C THR A 69 -18.80 -22.63 3.50
N PRO A 70 -19.58 -22.71 4.59
CA PRO A 70 -19.48 -21.72 5.66
C PRO A 70 -18.05 -21.70 6.21
N PRO A 71 -17.55 -20.55 6.69
CA PRO A 71 -16.20 -20.43 7.24
C PRO A 71 -16.06 -21.35 8.47
N SER A 72 -14.82 -21.76 8.76
CA SER A 72 -14.49 -22.63 9.90
C SER A 72 -14.89 -22.01 11.23
N PHE A 73 -14.80 -20.67 11.32
CA PHE A 73 -15.18 -19.87 12.49
C PHE A 73 -16.26 -18.88 12.09
N ASP A 74 -17.36 -18.85 12.86
CA ASP A 74 -18.42 -17.85 12.69
C ASP A 74 -18.02 -16.53 13.34
N LEU A 75 -16.94 -15.93 12.82
CA LEU A 75 -16.41 -14.65 13.24
C LEU A 75 -16.45 -13.68 12.05
N LYS A 76 -16.99 -12.49 12.29
CA LYS A 76 -17.03 -11.39 11.33
C LYS A 76 -15.80 -10.52 11.51
N VAL A 77 -14.87 -10.57 10.57
CA VAL A 77 -13.55 -9.94 10.67
C VAL A 77 -13.43 -8.79 9.69
N GLY A 78 -13.33 -7.55 10.20
CA GLY A 78 -12.92 -6.42 9.38
C GLY A 78 -11.49 -6.62 8.93
N CYS A 79 -11.18 -6.37 7.64
CA CYS A 79 -9.83 -6.68 7.18
C CYS A 79 -9.24 -5.67 6.20
N ILE A 80 -7.90 -5.54 6.29
CA ILE A 80 -7.04 -4.90 5.29
C ILE A 80 -5.98 -5.93 4.93
N LEU A 81 -6.18 -6.64 3.81
CA LEU A 81 -5.37 -7.76 3.38
C LEU A 81 -5.00 -7.61 1.89
N ASP A 82 -3.93 -8.25 1.46
CA ASP A 82 -3.73 -8.46 0.02
C ASP A 82 -4.62 -9.60 -0.50
N GLU A 83 -4.67 -9.76 -1.81
CA GLU A 83 -5.53 -10.76 -2.45
C GLU A 83 -5.19 -12.20 -2.01
N PHE A 84 -3.90 -12.51 -1.85
CA PHE A 84 -3.47 -13.84 -1.43
C PHE A 84 -3.94 -14.15 -0.02
N SER A 85 -3.73 -13.24 0.91
CA SER A 85 -4.13 -13.40 2.31
C SER A 85 -5.65 -13.40 2.45
N PHE A 86 -6.36 -12.58 1.67
CA PHE A 86 -7.81 -12.58 1.63
C PHE A 86 -8.37 -13.96 1.22
N LEU A 87 -7.79 -14.57 0.17
CA LEU A 87 -8.18 -15.92 -0.26
C LEU A 87 -7.79 -17.00 0.75
N ALA A 88 -6.64 -16.85 1.43
CA ALA A 88 -6.16 -17.81 2.41
C ALA A 88 -7.03 -17.80 3.69
N TRP A 89 -7.44 -16.63 4.17
CA TRP A 89 -8.25 -16.48 5.38
C TRP A 89 -9.76 -16.59 5.14
N GLY A 90 -10.23 -16.44 3.90
CA GLY A 90 -11.65 -16.53 3.54
C GLY A 90 -12.35 -17.83 3.96
N PRO A 91 -11.71 -19.01 3.90
CA PRO A 91 -12.28 -20.26 4.44
C PRO A 91 -12.37 -20.30 5.97
N GLU A 92 -11.62 -19.45 6.68
CA GLU A 92 -11.57 -19.46 8.13
C GLU A 92 -12.57 -18.48 8.76
N PHE A 93 -12.78 -17.29 8.15
CA PHE A 93 -13.54 -16.19 8.71
C PHE A 93 -14.52 -15.56 7.71
N ASN A 94 -15.57 -14.91 8.23
CA ASN A 94 -16.40 -14.00 7.44
C ASN A 94 -15.66 -12.66 7.27
N LEU A 95 -14.84 -12.55 6.21
CA LEU A 95 -14.02 -11.38 5.95
C LEU A 95 -14.85 -10.21 5.39
N VAL A 96 -14.68 -9.03 5.96
CA VAL A 96 -15.29 -7.77 5.54
C VAL A 96 -14.15 -6.81 5.18
N PRO A 97 -13.83 -6.64 3.90
CA PRO A 97 -12.84 -5.65 3.47
C PRO A 97 -13.30 -4.24 3.86
N LEU A 98 -12.41 -3.47 4.49
CA LEU A 98 -12.67 -2.09 4.86
C LEU A 98 -11.84 -1.15 3.98
N ASP A 99 -12.47 -0.18 3.35
CA ASP A 99 -11.79 0.83 2.54
C ASP A 99 -11.43 2.07 3.37
N PRO A 100 -10.43 2.89 2.94
CA PRO A 100 -10.14 4.16 3.58
C PRO A 100 -11.39 5.04 3.72
N GLY A 101 -11.58 5.65 4.87
CA GLY A 101 -12.76 6.47 5.18
C GLY A 101 -13.97 5.69 5.69
N GLN A 102 -13.99 4.36 5.64
CA GLN A 102 -15.01 3.52 6.29
C GLN A 102 -14.71 3.37 7.78
N THR A 103 -14.97 4.40 8.54
CA THR A 103 -14.63 4.50 9.96
C THR A 103 -15.83 4.79 10.85
N SER A 104 -17.04 4.80 10.30
CA SER A 104 -18.24 5.05 11.09
C SER A 104 -18.57 3.85 11.99
N GLU A 105 -19.12 4.13 13.17
CA GLU A 105 -19.55 3.08 14.10
C GLU A 105 -20.53 2.08 13.43
N ALA A 106 -21.41 2.58 12.55
CA ALA A 106 -22.39 1.75 11.86
C ALA A 106 -21.73 0.74 10.89
N GLU A 107 -20.61 1.09 10.26
CA GLU A 107 -19.86 0.20 9.36
C GLU A 107 -19.09 -0.86 10.13
N LEU A 108 -18.59 -0.53 11.31
CA LEU A 108 -17.78 -1.41 12.14
C LEU A 108 -18.62 -2.26 13.11
N GLN A 109 -19.89 -1.91 13.29
CA GLN A 109 -20.77 -2.62 14.23
C GLN A 109 -20.88 -4.12 13.90
N GLY A 110 -20.68 -4.92 14.93
CA GLY A 110 -20.77 -6.38 14.84
C GLY A 110 -19.53 -7.05 14.24
N LEU A 111 -18.41 -6.33 14.11
CA LEU A 111 -17.11 -6.96 13.89
C LEU A 111 -16.61 -7.59 15.19
N ASP A 112 -16.08 -8.81 15.10
CA ASP A 112 -15.46 -9.49 16.24
C ASP A 112 -14.03 -8.98 16.47
N PHE A 113 -13.31 -8.67 15.39
CA PHE A 113 -12.00 -8.00 15.45
C PHE A 113 -11.63 -7.39 14.09
N LEU A 114 -10.60 -6.55 14.09
CA LEU A 114 -9.95 -5.99 12.90
C LEU A 114 -8.64 -6.72 12.65
N LEU A 115 -8.44 -7.28 11.46
CA LEU A 115 -7.20 -7.90 10.98
C LEU A 115 -6.55 -7.07 9.89
N VAL A 116 -5.35 -6.58 10.15
CA VAL A 116 -4.56 -5.83 9.17
C VAL A 116 -3.22 -6.51 8.97
N GLU A 117 -2.83 -6.74 7.73
CA GLU A 117 -1.50 -7.26 7.43
C GLU A 117 -0.54 -6.18 6.95
N SER A 118 0.75 -6.49 6.97
CA SER A 118 1.81 -5.66 6.39
C SER A 118 1.71 -5.62 4.86
N ALA A 119 0.65 -5.01 4.33
CA ALA A 119 0.37 -4.91 2.91
C ALA A 119 0.80 -3.57 2.32
N TRP A 120 1.49 -3.59 1.16
CA TRP A 120 1.85 -2.38 0.41
C TRP A 120 0.65 -1.73 -0.27
N ALA A 121 -0.38 -2.50 -0.56
CA ALA A 121 -1.52 -2.08 -1.36
C ALA A 121 -2.83 -2.81 -0.98
N GLY A 122 -3.05 -3.06 0.28
CA GLY A 122 -4.17 -3.86 0.79
C GLY A 122 -5.53 -3.53 0.18
N ASN A 123 -6.44 -4.50 0.20
CA ASN A 123 -7.78 -4.44 -0.37
C ASN A 123 -7.78 -3.95 -1.83
N SER A 124 -7.11 -4.73 -2.71
CA SER A 124 -7.01 -4.44 -4.16
C SER A 124 -6.46 -3.04 -4.48
N GLY A 125 -5.64 -2.49 -3.61
CA GLY A 125 -4.97 -1.20 -3.81
C GLY A 125 -5.64 -0.02 -3.13
N ALA A 126 -6.76 -0.19 -2.44
CA ALA A 126 -7.43 0.87 -1.70
C ALA A 126 -6.51 1.50 -0.62
N TRP A 127 -5.71 0.68 0.06
CA TRP A 127 -4.77 1.09 1.10
C TRP A 127 -3.33 1.31 0.60
N ARG A 128 -3.14 1.57 -0.68
CA ARG A 128 -1.80 1.71 -1.26
C ARG A 128 -0.95 2.77 -0.56
N TYR A 129 0.18 2.34 0.03
CA TYR A 129 1.13 3.16 0.79
C TYR A 129 0.52 3.91 1.98
N GLN A 130 -0.57 3.39 2.55
CA GLN A 130 -1.18 3.95 3.74
C GLN A 130 -0.72 3.28 5.03
N LEU A 131 -0.20 2.04 4.91
CA LEU A 131 0.34 1.26 6.03
C LEU A 131 1.85 1.37 6.15
N THR A 132 2.55 1.84 5.10
CA THR A 132 4.00 2.01 5.09
C THR A 132 4.43 3.14 4.18
N GLY A 133 5.62 3.70 4.42
CA GLY A 133 6.19 4.82 3.67
C GLY A 133 6.16 6.13 4.45
N SER A 134 6.53 7.24 3.79
CA SER A 134 6.80 8.54 4.44
C SER A 134 5.59 9.20 5.12
N ASN A 135 4.38 8.76 4.80
CA ASN A 135 3.12 9.32 5.35
C ASN A 135 2.30 8.24 6.07
N ALA A 136 2.88 7.09 6.32
CA ALA A 136 2.25 6.01 7.08
C ALA A 136 2.60 6.14 8.58
N PRO A 137 1.75 5.59 9.44
CA PRO A 137 0.37 5.17 9.16
C PRO A 137 -0.51 6.37 8.80
N SER A 138 -1.40 6.20 7.81
CA SER A 138 -2.27 7.28 7.33
C SER A 138 -3.29 7.77 8.38
N ALA A 139 -3.90 8.93 8.13
CA ALA A 139 -4.99 9.43 8.98
C ALA A 139 -6.16 8.44 8.97
N ASP A 140 -6.57 7.95 7.80
CA ASP A 140 -7.68 6.99 7.66
C ASP A 140 -7.45 5.71 8.50
N LEU A 141 -6.20 5.20 8.53
CA LEU A 141 -5.88 4.02 9.35
C LEU A 141 -5.96 4.33 10.86
N ARG A 142 -5.45 5.49 11.28
CA ARG A 142 -5.50 5.93 12.67
C ARG A 142 -6.94 6.12 13.13
N ASP A 143 -7.79 6.72 12.29
CA ASP A 143 -9.19 6.94 12.58
C ASP A 143 -9.96 5.61 12.66
N LEU A 144 -9.67 4.65 11.76
CA LEU A 144 -10.23 3.30 11.82
C LEU A 144 -9.89 2.60 13.14
N ILE A 145 -8.60 2.61 13.52
CA ILE A 145 -8.14 1.95 14.76
C ILE A 145 -8.75 2.66 15.99
N ALA A 146 -8.78 4.00 16.00
CA ALA A 146 -9.38 4.75 17.10
C ALA A 146 -10.86 4.42 17.28
N THR A 147 -11.60 4.27 16.18
CA THR A 147 -13.02 3.87 16.23
C THR A 147 -13.17 2.43 16.72
N CYS A 148 -12.36 1.49 16.23
CA CYS A 148 -12.35 0.11 16.75
C CYS A 148 -12.13 0.11 18.26
N ASN A 149 -11.13 0.84 18.75
CA ASN A 149 -10.82 0.93 20.18
C ASN A 149 -11.98 1.53 20.98
N SER A 150 -12.66 2.57 20.46
CA SER A 150 -13.83 3.17 21.13
C SER A 150 -15.01 2.22 21.24
N LEU A 151 -15.14 1.31 20.28
CA LEU A 151 -16.19 0.26 20.25
C LEU A 151 -15.79 -1.02 20.99
N GLY A 152 -14.55 -1.11 21.51
CA GLY A 152 -14.02 -2.31 22.14
C GLY A 152 -13.76 -3.45 21.14
N ILE A 153 -13.59 -3.15 19.87
CA ILE A 153 -13.24 -4.12 18.83
C ILE A 153 -11.72 -4.35 18.86
N PRO A 154 -11.24 -5.56 19.16
CA PRO A 154 -9.81 -5.86 19.18
C PRO A 154 -9.16 -5.64 17.81
N THR A 155 -7.92 -5.16 17.83
CA THR A 155 -7.15 -4.88 16.61
C THR A 155 -5.91 -5.75 16.55
N VAL A 156 -5.70 -6.42 15.40
CA VAL A 156 -4.60 -7.37 15.18
C VAL A 156 -3.82 -6.94 13.96
N PHE A 157 -2.51 -6.76 14.11
CA PHE A 157 -1.59 -6.54 13.02
C PHE A 157 -0.74 -7.79 12.76
N TRP A 158 -0.80 -8.31 11.55
CA TRP A 158 0.01 -9.44 11.12
C TRP A 158 1.17 -8.96 10.22
N ASN A 159 2.39 -8.94 10.79
CA ASN A 159 3.58 -8.54 10.05
C ASN A 159 4.20 -9.74 9.33
N LYS A 160 3.74 -10.00 8.10
CA LYS A 160 4.21 -11.12 7.27
C LYS A 160 5.43 -10.78 6.40
N GLU A 161 5.84 -9.50 6.34
CA GLU A 161 6.94 -9.01 5.52
C GLU A 161 8.29 -9.29 6.20
N ASP A 162 8.74 -10.53 6.17
CA ASP A 162 9.99 -11.00 6.76
C ASP A 162 11.15 -11.08 5.80
N PRO A 163 12.37 -11.01 6.33
CA PRO A 163 13.08 -9.76 6.58
C PRO A 163 13.52 -9.20 5.29
N PRO A 164 13.32 -8.28 4.57
CA PRO A 164 13.98 -7.01 4.70
C PRO A 164 13.01 -5.82 4.91
N HIS A 165 11.72 -6.08 4.99
CA HIS A 165 10.68 -5.07 5.06
C HIS A 165 9.94 -5.04 6.41
N PHE A 166 10.39 -5.82 7.38
CA PHE A 166 9.81 -5.88 8.72
C PHE A 166 9.74 -4.50 9.37
N ASP A 167 10.84 -3.75 9.30
CA ASP A 167 10.98 -2.43 9.91
C ASP A 167 10.10 -1.36 9.24
N ASP A 168 9.73 -1.57 7.97
CA ASP A 168 8.92 -0.59 7.21
C ASP A 168 7.50 -0.44 7.76
N PHE A 169 7.02 -1.39 8.58
CA PHE A 169 5.68 -1.43 9.14
C PHE A 169 5.61 -1.23 10.66
N LEU A 170 6.73 -1.03 11.35
CA LEU A 170 6.76 -0.94 12.82
C LEU A 170 5.93 0.21 13.38
N GLU A 171 5.95 1.37 12.72
CA GLU A 171 5.13 2.52 13.15
C GLU A 171 3.63 2.23 13.06
N THR A 172 3.22 1.45 12.06
CA THR A 172 1.85 0.99 11.90
C THR A 172 1.51 -0.09 12.92
N ALA A 173 2.35 -1.10 13.07
CA ALA A 173 2.16 -2.19 14.03
C ALA A 173 1.96 -1.68 15.47
N ALA A 174 2.66 -0.62 15.85
CA ALA A 174 2.57 -0.01 17.18
C ALA A 174 1.19 0.58 17.53
N LEU A 175 0.28 0.71 16.56
CA LEU A 175 -1.08 1.20 16.79
C LEU A 175 -2.07 0.11 17.23
N PHE A 176 -1.70 -1.15 17.08
CA PHE A 176 -2.60 -2.31 17.29
C PHE A 176 -2.45 -2.92 18.66
N ASP A 177 -3.53 -3.55 19.13
CA ASP A 177 -3.54 -4.25 20.45
C ASP A 177 -2.67 -5.51 20.43
N VAL A 178 -2.65 -6.21 19.29
CA VAL A 178 -1.90 -7.45 19.10
C VAL A 178 -1.07 -7.36 17.82
N VAL A 179 0.19 -7.77 17.93
CA VAL A 179 1.10 -7.90 16.77
C VAL A 179 1.58 -9.34 16.68
N ALA A 180 1.43 -9.96 15.48
CA ALA A 180 1.79 -11.35 15.20
C ALA A 180 2.77 -11.43 14.03
#